data_b73f1bc9f6f0f60f839cef95d42e574b
#
_entry.id   b73f1bc9f6f0f60f839cef95d42e574b
#
_cell.length_a   1.000
_cell.length_b   1.000
_cell.length_c   1.000
_cell.angle_alpha   90.00
_cell.angle_beta   90.00
_cell.angle_gamma   90.00
#
_symmetry.space_group_name_H-M   'P 1'
#
loop_
_entity.id
_entity.type
_entity.pdbx_description
1 polymer ?
#
loop_
_entity_poly.entity_id
_entity_poly.type
_entity_poly.pdbx_seq_one_letter_code
_entity_poly.pdbx_strand_id
1 'polypeptide(L)'
;MEYMILWFFFVVSLISIFFWIRKQPIKDWIIVFFLKAFLSGFVDSFIVAYKLLEYPIRPFPEVFQIEILFDLMVFPILCVFYNQTSYNSGFKGILLQAILYSLPMSAIEYWGVKNTRLIVYHHWNIGMTSLFLVITFLMVRGIIALIRKYSKP
;
A
#
# COMPACT_ATOMS: atom_id res chain seq x y z
N MET A 1 12.90 17.90 -7.68
CA MET A 1 11.72 17.91 -6.79
C MET A 1 11.24 16.49 -6.52
N GLU A 2 11.02 15.70 -7.56
CA GLU A 2 10.46 14.33 -7.46
C GLU A 2 11.31 13.40 -6.60
N TYR A 3 12.62 13.39 -6.78
CA TYR A 3 13.52 12.57 -5.94
C TYR A 3 13.49 12.98 -4.47
N MET A 4 13.29 14.26 -4.16
CA MET A 4 13.12 14.71 -2.76
C MET A 4 11.83 14.16 -2.14
N ILE A 5 10.77 14.09 -2.92
CA ILE A 5 9.49 13.48 -2.50
C ILE A 5 9.70 11.99 -2.21
N LEU A 6 10.37 11.26 -3.11
CA LEU A 6 10.68 9.85 -2.92
C LEU A 6 11.55 9.62 -1.67
N TRP A 7 12.59 10.43 -1.46
CA TRP A 7 13.41 10.35 -0.25
C TRP A 7 12.62 10.64 1.02
N PHE A 8 11.73 11.63 0.98
CA PHE A 8 10.85 11.93 2.10
C PHE A 8 9.99 10.72 2.49
N PHE A 9 9.31 10.11 1.52
CA PHE A 9 8.50 8.91 1.78
C PHE A 9 9.35 7.72 2.24
N PHE A 10 10.55 7.57 1.72
CA PHE A 10 11.48 6.53 2.17
C PHE A 10 11.85 6.67 3.64
N VAL A 11 12.24 7.87 4.05
CA VAL A 11 12.62 8.16 5.45
C VAL A 11 11.42 7.99 6.38
N VAL A 12 10.25 8.53 6.00
CA VAL A 12 9.01 8.35 6.77
C VAL A 12 8.65 6.88 6.92
N SER A 13 8.83 6.10 5.86
CA SER A 13 8.58 4.65 5.88
C SER A 13 9.51 3.93 6.86
N LEU A 14 10.80 4.24 6.85
CA LEU A 14 11.76 3.65 7.79
C LEU A 14 11.40 3.99 9.25
N ILE A 15 11.04 5.23 9.53
CA ILE A 15 10.61 5.66 10.86
C ILE A 15 9.33 4.90 11.27
N SER A 16 8.39 4.75 10.36
CA SER A 16 7.12 4.05 10.62
C SER A 16 7.32 2.58 10.99
N ILE A 17 8.32 1.92 10.42
CA ILE A 17 8.65 0.53 10.76
C ILE A 17 8.98 0.37 12.24
N PHE A 18 9.69 1.33 12.84
CA PHE A 18 10.00 1.30 14.28
C PHE A 18 8.74 1.32 15.15
N PHE A 19 7.68 1.97 14.72
CA PHE A 19 6.43 2.04 15.48
C PHE A 19 5.63 0.74 15.39
N TRP A 20 5.53 0.12 14.22
CA TRP A 20 4.72 -1.10 14.11
C TRP A 20 5.45 -2.34 14.65
N ILE A 21 6.78 -2.38 14.61
CA ILE A 21 7.55 -3.53 15.09
C ILE A 21 7.45 -3.71 16.63
N ARG A 22 7.07 -2.67 17.34
CA ARG A 22 6.89 -2.69 18.81
C ARG A 22 5.56 -3.28 19.26
N LYS A 23 4.58 -3.40 18.36
CA LYS A 23 3.26 -3.92 18.68
C LYS A 23 3.21 -5.44 18.51
N GLN A 24 2.53 -6.12 19.42
CA GLN A 24 2.28 -7.56 19.32
C GLN A 24 0.95 -7.82 18.62
N PRO A 25 0.77 -8.92 17.90
CA PRO A 25 1.76 -9.98 17.57
C PRO A 25 2.61 -9.61 16.34
N ILE A 26 3.93 -9.59 16.49
CA ILE A 26 4.88 -9.18 15.42
C ILE A 26 4.77 -10.07 14.19
N LYS A 27 4.56 -11.38 14.37
CA LYS A 27 4.43 -12.35 13.27
C LYS A 27 3.33 -11.93 12.28
N ASP A 28 2.19 -11.49 12.80
CA ASP A 28 1.07 -11.06 11.97
C ASP A 28 1.44 -9.85 11.11
N TRP A 29 2.15 -8.89 11.71
CA TRP A 29 2.54 -7.67 10.98
C TRP A 29 3.57 -7.93 9.91
N ILE A 30 4.49 -8.86 10.14
CA ILE A 30 5.45 -9.30 9.12
C ILE A 30 4.72 -9.96 7.95
N ILE A 31 3.78 -10.85 8.23
CA ILE A 31 2.96 -11.51 7.20
C ILE A 31 2.14 -10.48 6.41
N VAL A 32 1.48 -9.57 7.09
CA VAL A 32 0.70 -8.50 6.46
C VAL A 32 1.57 -7.64 5.55
N PHE A 33 2.76 -7.25 6.03
CA PHE A 33 3.69 -6.45 5.26
C PHE A 33 4.08 -7.12 3.94
N PHE A 34 4.58 -8.34 3.99
CA PHE A 34 5.02 -9.05 2.79
C PHE A 34 3.87 -9.44 1.87
N LEU A 35 2.73 -9.81 2.42
CA LEU A 35 1.54 -10.12 1.63
C LEU A 35 1.05 -8.89 0.85
N LYS A 36 0.99 -7.73 1.51
CA LYS A 36 0.59 -6.49 0.84
C LYS A 36 1.63 -6.04 -0.18
N ALA A 37 2.93 -6.15 0.14
CA ALA A 37 4.00 -5.83 -0.80
C ALA A 37 3.90 -6.68 -2.07
N PHE A 38 3.67 -7.99 -1.92
CA PHE A 38 3.46 -8.89 -3.05
C PHE A 38 2.23 -8.48 -3.87
N LEU A 39 1.08 -8.27 -3.23
CA LEU A 39 -0.15 -7.89 -3.93
C LEU A 39 -0.02 -6.56 -4.65
N SER A 40 0.56 -5.56 -4.01
CA SER A 40 0.75 -4.24 -4.63
C SER A 40 1.65 -4.33 -5.84
N GLY A 41 2.83 -4.93 -5.71
CA GLY A 41 3.77 -5.08 -6.82
C GLY A 41 3.21 -5.94 -7.96
N PHE A 42 2.50 -7.01 -7.62
CA PHE A 42 1.88 -7.90 -8.61
C PHE A 42 0.80 -7.15 -9.42
N VAL A 43 -0.15 -6.51 -8.75
CA VAL A 43 -1.22 -5.76 -9.41
C VAL A 43 -0.67 -4.60 -10.23
N ASP A 44 0.26 -3.83 -9.66
CA ASP A 44 0.84 -2.67 -10.33
C ASP A 44 1.65 -3.06 -11.57
N SER A 45 2.31 -4.22 -11.53
CA SER A 45 3.02 -4.77 -12.70
C SER A 45 2.08 -5.00 -13.88
N PHE A 46 0.87 -5.51 -13.65
CA PHE A 46 -0.15 -5.65 -14.71
C PHE A 46 -0.64 -4.29 -15.19
N ILE A 47 -0.92 -3.37 -14.28
CA ILE A 47 -1.40 -2.03 -14.62
C ILE A 47 -0.42 -1.31 -15.55
N VAL A 48 0.87 -1.38 -15.23
CA VAL A 48 1.93 -0.78 -16.04
C VAL A 48 2.13 -1.54 -17.36
N ALA A 49 2.10 -2.87 -17.35
CA ALA A 49 2.26 -3.70 -18.54
C ALA A 49 1.16 -3.43 -19.58
N TYR A 50 -0.07 -3.21 -19.13
CA TYR A 50 -1.19 -2.83 -20.00
C TYR A 50 -1.22 -1.34 -20.34
N LYS A 51 -0.21 -0.56 -19.94
CA LYS A 51 -0.07 0.88 -20.23
C LYS A 51 -1.26 1.71 -19.74
N LEU A 52 -1.86 1.31 -18.62
CA LEU A 52 -2.94 2.05 -18.01
C LEU A 52 -2.44 3.31 -17.29
N LEU A 53 -1.25 3.20 -16.71
CA LEU A 53 -0.48 4.31 -16.14
C LEU A 53 1.02 4.01 -16.27
N GLU A 54 1.83 5.01 -16.01
CA GLU A 54 3.29 4.87 -15.98
C GLU A 54 3.92 5.70 -14.87
N TYR A 55 5.13 5.30 -14.49
CA TYR A 55 5.95 6.02 -13.51
C TYR A 55 7.24 6.51 -14.18
N PRO A 56 7.24 7.72 -14.78
CA PRO A 56 8.41 8.23 -15.49
C PRO A 56 9.64 8.39 -14.60
N ILE A 57 9.44 8.78 -13.35
CA ILE A 57 10.50 8.96 -12.35
C ILE A 57 10.25 7.98 -11.22
N ARG A 58 11.12 6.98 -11.10
CA ARG A 58 11.02 5.89 -10.12
C ARG A 58 12.39 5.41 -9.71
N PRO A 59 12.52 4.76 -8.52
CA PRO A 59 13.79 4.12 -8.12
C PRO A 59 14.14 2.97 -9.05
N PHE A 60 15.42 2.87 -9.40
CA PHE A 60 15.96 1.78 -10.24
C PHE A 60 15.18 1.55 -11.55
N PRO A 61 15.04 2.58 -12.41
CA PRO A 61 14.20 2.50 -13.61
C PRO A 61 14.66 1.45 -14.62
N GLU A 62 15.92 1.04 -14.56
CA GLU A 62 16.50 0.00 -15.41
C GLU A 62 16.04 -1.41 -15.04
N VAL A 63 15.59 -1.60 -13.81
CA VAL A 63 15.20 -2.91 -13.26
C VAL A 63 13.68 -3.01 -13.11
N PHE A 64 13.03 -1.96 -12.59
CA PHE A 64 11.62 -1.98 -12.27
C PHE A 64 10.83 -1.02 -13.14
N GLN A 65 9.68 -1.48 -13.63
CA GLN A 65 8.71 -0.65 -14.34
C GLN A 65 7.69 -0.01 -13.38
N ILE A 66 7.56 -0.53 -12.17
CA ILE A 66 6.64 -0.08 -11.13
C ILE A 66 7.33 0.88 -10.15
N GLU A 67 6.55 1.60 -9.36
CA GLU A 67 7.06 2.45 -8.28
C GLU A 67 7.28 1.61 -7.02
N ILE A 68 8.45 0.97 -6.94
CA ILE A 68 8.77 -0.01 -5.89
C ILE A 68 8.76 0.58 -4.47
N LEU A 69 9.03 1.86 -4.30
CA LEU A 69 9.02 2.47 -2.98
C LEU A 69 7.60 2.46 -2.37
N PHE A 70 6.60 2.84 -3.15
CA PHE A 70 5.22 2.82 -2.71
C PHE A 70 4.69 1.40 -2.59
N ASP A 71 4.94 0.55 -3.58
CA ASP A 71 4.43 -0.82 -3.60
C ASP A 71 5.04 -1.72 -2.54
N LEU A 72 6.35 -1.60 -2.27
CA LEU A 72 7.06 -2.49 -1.36
C LEU A 72 7.24 -1.91 0.05
N MET A 73 6.99 -0.62 0.26
CA MET A 73 7.17 0.02 1.57
C MET A 73 5.92 0.79 2.03
N VAL A 74 5.50 1.80 1.30
CA VAL A 74 4.46 2.73 1.76
C VAL A 74 3.12 2.02 1.93
N PHE A 75 2.64 1.34 0.92
CA PHE A 75 1.37 0.62 0.98
C PHE A 75 1.38 -0.55 1.98
N PRO A 76 2.45 -1.38 2.05
CA PRO A 76 2.55 -2.40 3.09
C PRO A 76 2.53 -1.85 4.51
N ILE A 77 3.24 -0.75 4.77
CA ILE A 77 3.25 -0.10 6.10
C ILE A 77 1.84 0.40 6.47
N LEU A 78 1.16 1.05 5.55
CA LEU A 78 -0.23 1.48 5.77
C LEU A 78 -1.16 0.30 6.04
N CYS A 79 -0.98 -0.80 5.33
CA CYS A 79 -1.75 -2.02 5.53
C CYS A 79 -1.51 -2.62 6.92
N VAL A 80 -0.26 -2.57 7.41
CA VAL A 80 0.06 -2.99 8.79
C VAL A 80 -0.67 -2.12 9.79
N PHE A 81 -0.62 -0.79 9.67
CA PHE A 81 -1.34 0.11 10.57
C PHE A 81 -2.86 -0.11 10.51
N TYR A 82 -3.41 -0.28 9.33
CA TYR A 82 -4.81 -0.62 9.15
C TYR A 82 -5.19 -1.92 9.90
N ASN A 83 -4.37 -2.96 9.76
CA ASN A 83 -4.61 -4.22 10.46
C ASN A 83 -4.47 -4.09 11.98
N GLN A 84 -3.53 -3.27 12.45
CA GLN A 84 -3.36 -2.99 13.88
C GLN A 84 -4.57 -2.24 14.48
N THR A 85 -5.04 -1.20 13.81
CA THR A 85 -6.16 -0.39 14.30
C THR A 85 -7.51 -1.11 14.17
N SER A 86 -7.65 -2.00 13.19
CA SER A 86 -8.86 -2.79 12.98
C SER A 86 -8.83 -4.17 13.65
N TYR A 87 -7.81 -4.47 14.44
CA TYR A 87 -7.59 -5.79 15.04
C TYR A 87 -8.81 -6.33 15.81
N ASN A 88 -9.40 -5.49 16.64
CA ASN A 88 -10.56 -5.82 17.45
C ASN A 88 -11.87 -5.24 16.90
N SER A 89 -11.87 -4.72 15.68
CA SER A 89 -13.05 -4.10 15.09
C SER A 89 -13.99 -5.15 14.49
N GLY A 90 -15.30 -4.85 14.55
CA GLY A 90 -16.30 -5.62 13.82
C GLY A 90 -16.27 -5.34 12.32
N PHE A 91 -17.11 -6.04 11.55
CA PHE A 91 -17.13 -5.94 10.08
C PHE A 91 -17.28 -4.49 9.57
N LYS A 92 -18.19 -3.72 10.15
CA LYS A 92 -18.41 -2.31 9.77
C LYS A 92 -17.18 -1.45 10.02
N GLY A 93 -16.49 -1.65 11.15
CA GLY A 93 -15.26 -0.95 11.50
C GLY A 93 -14.11 -1.32 10.57
N ILE A 94 -13.99 -2.58 10.19
CA ILE A 94 -12.99 -3.05 9.23
C ILE A 94 -13.18 -2.38 7.88
N LEU A 95 -14.40 -2.35 7.36
CA LEU A 95 -14.73 -1.73 6.08
C LEU A 95 -14.50 -0.21 6.10
N LEU A 96 -15.00 0.46 7.15
CA LEU A 96 -14.83 1.91 7.30
C LEU A 96 -13.36 2.30 7.37
N GLN A 97 -12.55 1.58 8.14
CA GLN A 97 -11.11 1.86 8.26
C GLN A 97 -10.36 1.59 6.94
N ALA A 98 -10.74 0.57 6.17
CA ALA A 98 -10.16 0.34 4.86
C ALA A 98 -10.35 1.57 3.95
N ILE A 99 -11.54 2.14 3.95
CA ILE A 99 -11.84 3.37 3.20
C ILE A 99 -11.04 4.55 3.75
N LEU A 100 -11.03 4.75 5.07
CA LEU A 100 -10.32 5.86 5.71
C LEU A 100 -8.80 5.82 5.48
N TYR A 101 -8.18 4.65 5.46
CA TYR A 101 -6.76 4.50 5.14
C TYR A 101 -6.45 4.69 3.65
N SER A 102 -7.40 4.37 2.76
CA SER A 102 -7.20 4.55 1.32
C SER A 102 -7.31 6.02 0.88
N LEU A 103 -8.12 6.83 1.55
CA LEU A 103 -8.38 8.22 1.16
C LEU A 103 -7.13 9.11 1.16
N PRO A 104 -6.28 9.14 2.21
CA PRO A 104 -5.07 9.95 2.20
C PRO A 104 -4.11 9.56 1.08
N MET A 105 -3.96 8.28 0.81
CA MET A 105 -3.10 7.79 -0.26
C MET A 105 -3.63 8.18 -1.64
N SER A 106 -4.94 8.07 -1.82
CA SER A 106 -5.59 8.53 -3.05
C SER A 106 -5.41 10.04 -3.26
N ALA A 107 -5.50 10.83 -2.18
CA ALA A 107 -5.27 12.27 -2.24
C ALA A 107 -3.82 12.60 -2.59
N ILE A 108 -2.85 11.89 -2.01
CA ILE A 108 -1.42 12.06 -2.33
C ILE A 108 -1.15 11.69 -3.79
N GLU A 109 -1.70 10.58 -4.26
CA GLU A 109 -1.54 10.15 -5.64
C GLU A 109 -2.16 11.16 -6.63
N TYR A 110 -3.37 11.64 -6.34
CA TYR A 110 -4.02 12.66 -7.15
C TYR A 110 -3.21 13.95 -7.25
N TRP A 111 -2.64 14.39 -6.11
CA TRP A 111 -1.74 15.53 -6.10
C TRP A 111 -0.48 15.25 -6.93
N GLY A 112 0.09 14.05 -6.79
CA GLY A 112 1.27 13.61 -7.53
C GLY A 112 1.05 13.63 -9.05
N VAL A 113 -0.09 13.11 -9.51
CA VAL A 113 -0.45 13.11 -10.94
C VAL A 113 -0.56 14.53 -11.49
N LYS A 114 -1.11 15.46 -10.71
CA LYS A 114 -1.32 16.84 -11.17
C LYS A 114 -0.08 17.73 -11.12
N ASN A 115 0.81 17.49 -10.17
CA ASN A 115 1.88 18.43 -9.84
C ASN A 115 3.29 17.87 -10.07
N THR A 116 3.42 16.58 -10.40
CA THR A 116 4.71 15.92 -10.57
C THR A 116 4.73 15.03 -11.80
N ARG A 117 5.93 14.51 -12.13
CA ARG A 117 6.12 13.47 -13.14
C ARG A 117 6.29 12.08 -12.54
N LEU A 118 5.93 11.92 -11.27
CA LEU A 118 6.03 10.62 -10.60
C LEU A 118 5.04 9.61 -11.15
N ILE A 119 3.84 10.05 -11.50
CA ILE A 119 2.76 9.21 -12.02
C ILE A 119 2.08 9.91 -13.20
N VAL A 120 1.86 9.17 -14.27
CA VAL A 120 1.11 9.64 -15.43
C VAL A 120 0.00 8.65 -15.76
N TYR A 121 -1.24 9.10 -15.74
CA TYR A 121 -2.40 8.32 -16.11
C TYR A 121 -2.64 8.35 -17.62
N HIS A 122 -2.89 7.18 -18.21
CA HIS A 122 -3.31 7.04 -19.60
C HIS A 122 -4.78 6.59 -19.67
N HIS A 123 -5.08 5.38 -19.18
CA HIS A 123 -6.42 4.80 -19.11
C HIS A 123 -6.78 4.44 -17.66
N TRP A 124 -6.35 5.24 -16.72
CA TRP A 124 -6.51 5.05 -15.29
C TRP A 124 -7.12 6.29 -14.66
N ASN A 125 -7.76 6.14 -13.50
CA ASN A 125 -8.28 7.27 -12.74
C ASN A 125 -8.14 7.02 -11.24
N ILE A 126 -8.31 8.07 -10.45
CA ILE A 126 -8.16 8.01 -9.00
C ILE A 126 -9.20 7.10 -8.32
N GLY A 127 -10.38 6.98 -8.90
CA GLY A 127 -11.41 6.07 -8.40
C GLY A 127 -10.97 4.61 -8.46
N MET A 128 -10.26 4.22 -9.52
CA MET A 128 -9.69 2.88 -9.65
C MET A 128 -8.60 2.63 -8.61
N THR A 129 -7.71 3.59 -8.38
CA THR A 129 -6.69 3.51 -7.31
C THR A 129 -7.35 3.30 -5.95
N SER A 130 -8.34 4.12 -5.60
CA SER A 130 -9.05 4.01 -4.33
C SER A 130 -9.72 2.66 -4.16
N LEU A 131 -10.37 2.17 -5.20
CA LEU A 131 -11.05 0.88 -5.21
C LEU A 131 -10.05 -0.27 -5.00
N PHE A 132 -8.93 -0.28 -5.73
CA PHE A 132 -7.90 -1.30 -5.59
C PHE A 132 -7.24 -1.28 -4.21
N LEU A 133 -7.00 -0.10 -3.64
CA LEU A 133 -6.47 0.01 -2.27
C LEU A 133 -7.43 -0.61 -1.25
N VAL A 134 -8.71 -0.27 -1.32
CA VAL A 134 -9.72 -0.84 -0.41
C VAL A 134 -9.80 -2.35 -0.57
N ILE A 135 -9.89 -2.85 -1.80
CA ILE A 135 -9.98 -4.30 -2.07
C ILE A 135 -8.76 -5.03 -1.52
N THR A 136 -7.55 -4.54 -1.80
CA THR A 136 -6.31 -5.19 -1.34
C THR A 136 -6.16 -5.12 0.18
N PHE A 137 -6.56 -4.03 0.81
CA PHE A 137 -6.59 -3.92 2.27
C PHE A 137 -7.54 -4.95 2.90
N LEU A 138 -8.74 -5.07 2.35
CA LEU A 138 -9.73 -6.06 2.81
C LEU A 138 -9.27 -7.49 2.57
N MET A 139 -8.64 -7.78 1.44
CA MET A 139 -8.08 -9.11 1.14
C MET A 139 -7.01 -9.50 2.17
N VAL A 140 -6.05 -8.63 2.42
CA VAL A 140 -5.00 -8.89 3.40
C VAL A 140 -5.59 -9.06 4.80
N ARG A 141 -6.54 -8.22 5.16
CA ARG A 141 -7.24 -8.31 6.46
C ARG A 141 -7.99 -9.63 6.63
N GLY A 142 -8.64 -10.11 5.56
CA GLY A 142 -9.32 -11.40 5.55
C GLY A 142 -8.34 -12.57 5.65
N ILE A 143 -7.26 -12.54 4.89
CA ILE A 143 -6.25 -13.60 4.89
C ILE A 143 -5.58 -13.72 6.26
N ILE A 144 -5.18 -12.62 6.89
CA ILE A 144 -4.57 -12.68 8.22
C ILE A 144 -5.56 -13.19 9.28
N ALA A 145 -6.85 -12.85 9.16
CA ALA A 145 -7.88 -13.37 10.03
C ALA A 145 -8.04 -14.88 9.90
N LEU A 146 -7.99 -15.40 8.67
CA LEU A 146 -8.00 -16.86 8.41
C LEU A 146 -6.75 -17.53 8.98
N ILE A 147 -5.57 -16.97 8.78
CA ILE A 147 -4.32 -17.49 9.33
C ILE A 147 -4.40 -17.59 10.84
N ARG A 148 -4.89 -16.55 11.52
CA ARG A 148 -5.08 -16.57 12.98
C ARG A 148 -6.05 -17.66 13.43
N LYS A 149 -7.16 -17.82 12.69
CA LYS A 149 -8.18 -18.83 13.03
C LYS A 149 -7.62 -20.26 12.98
N TYR A 150 -6.84 -20.56 11.94
CA TYR A 150 -6.29 -21.90 11.74
C TYR A 150 -4.93 -22.15 12.37
N SER A 151 -4.26 -21.12 12.88
CA SER A 151 -2.94 -21.23 13.55
C SER A 151 -3.04 -21.38 15.07
N LYS A 152 -4.24 -21.35 15.64
CA LYS A 152 -4.44 -21.60 17.07
C LYS A 152 -4.21 -23.09 17.35
N PRO A 153 -3.42 -23.43 18.39
CA PRO A 153 -3.23 -24.83 18.79
C PRO A 153 -4.50 -25.44 19.33
#